data_f941d6692c8babb725b63fb438df9db2
#
_entry.id   f941d6692c8babb725b63fb438df9db2
#
_cell.length_a   1.000
_cell.length_b   1.000
_cell.length_c   1.000
_cell.angle_alpha   90.00
_cell.angle_beta   90.00
_cell.angle_gamma   90.00
#
_symmetry.space_group_name_H-M   'P 1'
#
loop_
_entity.id
_entity.type
_entity.pdbx_description
1 polymer ?
#
loop_
_entity_poly.entity_id
_entity_poly.type
_entity_poly.pdbx_seq_one_letter_code
_entity_poly.pdbx_strand_id
1 'polypeptide(L)'
;KNKIPIHTIRKTCRICESEDLKPFLEFGEMPLAGGFIKKEDLSKEKLYPLTVVFCQRCKETQILETVSAETLFKDYRYVSSTTSTLSNHFKHYAKTMYDRFLNKNSVVVEFGSNDGVLLKPFSNMGIKAIGVEPAQNIAKLARQKNCEVVNDFFNSKTAKFIKDKHGEASLIC
;
A
#
# COMPACT_ATOMS: atom_id res chain seq x y z
N LYS A 1 21.71 -17.03 7.87
CA LYS A 1 20.62 -16.04 7.61
C LYS A 1 20.42 -16.02 6.10
N ASN A 2 19.39 -16.70 5.58
CA ASN A 2 19.04 -16.66 4.18
C ASN A 2 18.65 -15.21 3.83
N LYS A 3 19.43 -14.59 2.94
CA LYS A 3 19.04 -13.27 2.41
C LYS A 3 17.79 -13.48 1.56
N ILE A 4 16.69 -12.81 1.91
CA ILE A 4 15.51 -12.76 1.05
C ILE A 4 15.95 -12.17 -0.31
N PRO A 5 15.67 -12.83 -1.44
CA PRO A 5 16.05 -12.30 -2.73
C PRO A 5 15.38 -10.95 -2.95
N ILE A 6 16.11 -10.00 -3.54
CA ILE A 6 15.63 -8.63 -3.76
C ILE A 6 14.43 -8.63 -4.72
N HIS A 7 14.40 -9.56 -5.66
CA HIS A 7 13.25 -9.82 -6.53
C HIS A 7 13.15 -11.30 -6.88
N THR A 8 11.97 -11.72 -7.30
CA THR A 8 11.67 -13.06 -7.82
C THR A 8 10.89 -12.94 -9.12
N ILE A 9 11.00 -13.95 -9.98
CA ILE A 9 10.23 -14.04 -11.23
C ILE A 9 9.11 -15.08 -11.02
N ARG A 10 7.87 -14.66 -11.21
CA ARG A 10 6.72 -15.56 -11.12
C ARG A 10 6.62 -16.45 -12.35
N LYS A 11 6.25 -17.70 -12.10
CA LYS A 11 5.99 -18.69 -13.16
C LYS A 11 4.51 -18.90 -13.45
N THR A 12 3.65 -18.42 -12.54
CA THR A 12 2.20 -18.64 -12.62
C THR A 12 1.44 -17.32 -12.49
N CYS A 13 0.24 -17.30 -13.02
CA CYS A 13 -0.70 -16.19 -12.91
C CYS A 13 -1.04 -15.90 -11.44
N ARG A 14 -1.09 -14.62 -11.06
CA ARG A 14 -1.42 -14.19 -9.68
C ARG A 14 -2.86 -14.49 -9.29
N ILE A 15 -3.75 -14.65 -10.29
CA ILE A 15 -5.20 -14.82 -10.07
C ILE A 15 -5.61 -16.30 -10.17
N CYS A 16 -5.20 -17.00 -11.25
CA CYS A 16 -5.70 -18.34 -11.54
C CYS A 16 -4.64 -19.43 -11.51
N GLU A 17 -3.38 -19.08 -11.15
CA GLU A 17 -2.23 -19.97 -11.02
C GLU A 17 -1.83 -20.72 -12.31
N SER A 18 -2.40 -20.34 -13.47
CA SER A 18 -2.02 -20.91 -14.76
C SER A 18 -0.58 -20.55 -15.11
N GLU A 19 0.16 -21.48 -15.70
CA GLU A 19 1.50 -21.27 -16.23
C GLU A 19 1.48 -20.67 -17.66
N ASP A 20 0.32 -20.60 -18.30
CA ASP A 20 0.19 -20.08 -19.68
C ASP A 20 0.21 -18.54 -19.66
N LEU A 21 1.40 -18.00 -19.44
CA LEU A 21 1.71 -16.58 -19.44
C LEU A 21 2.47 -16.23 -20.71
N LYS A 22 1.96 -15.27 -21.49
CA LYS A 22 2.57 -14.79 -22.72
C LYS A 22 3.13 -13.38 -22.52
N PRO A 23 4.46 -13.19 -22.56
CA PRO A 23 5.05 -11.85 -22.60
C PRO A 23 4.59 -11.11 -23.85
N PHE A 24 4.25 -9.82 -23.69
CA PHE A 24 3.89 -8.97 -24.83
C PHE A 24 4.51 -7.57 -24.75
N LEU A 25 5.11 -7.21 -23.61
CA LEU A 25 5.83 -5.95 -23.46
C LEU A 25 7.02 -6.13 -22.51
N GLU A 26 8.21 -5.87 -23.00
CA GLU A 26 9.47 -5.96 -22.27
C GLU A 26 10.14 -4.59 -22.21
N PHE A 27 10.28 -4.04 -21.01
CA PHE A 27 10.94 -2.75 -20.79
C PHE A 27 12.45 -2.87 -20.54
N GLY A 28 12.97 -4.10 -20.41
CA GLY A 28 14.34 -4.34 -20.00
C GLY A 28 14.57 -4.03 -18.52
N GLU A 29 15.77 -3.57 -18.20
CA GLU A 29 16.16 -3.21 -16.83
C GLU A 29 15.69 -1.78 -16.47
N MET A 30 14.83 -1.66 -15.48
CA MET A 30 14.20 -0.40 -15.06
C MET A 30 14.46 -0.10 -13.59
N PRO A 31 14.63 1.17 -13.21
CA PRO A 31 14.65 1.56 -11.80
C PRO A 31 13.25 1.42 -11.17
N LEU A 32 13.20 1.31 -9.85
CA LEU A 32 11.93 1.28 -9.13
C LEU A 32 11.23 2.65 -9.21
N ALA A 33 9.97 2.64 -9.59
CA ALA A 33 9.13 3.84 -9.55
C ALA A 33 9.05 4.39 -8.12
N GLY A 34 9.17 5.71 -7.96
CA GLY A 34 9.11 6.36 -6.65
C GLY A 34 10.39 6.29 -5.81
N GLY A 35 11.50 5.80 -6.37
CA GLY A 35 12.79 5.75 -5.68
C GLY A 35 13.33 7.11 -5.26
N PHE A 36 13.14 8.14 -6.09
CA PHE A 36 13.55 9.54 -5.84
C PHE A 36 14.94 9.66 -5.22
N ILE A 37 15.93 9.02 -5.86
CA ILE A 37 17.31 9.03 -5.39
C ILE A 37 17.99 10.38 -5.64
N LYS A 38 19.01 10.69 -4.85
CA LYS A 38 19.80 11.90 -5.03
C LYS A 38 20.76 11.75 -6.21
N LYS A 39 21.19 12.90 -6.78
CA LYS A 39 22.10 12.92 -7.94
C LYS A 39 23.42 12.16 -7.67
N GLU A 40 23.96 12.28 -6.46
CA GLU A 40 25.18 11.59 -6.04
C GLU A 40 25.05 10.08 -5.90
N ASP A 41 23.81 9.56 -5.84
CA ASP A 41 23.51 8.14 -5.69
C ASP A 41 23.09 7.47 -7.01
N LEU A 42 22.99 8.22 -8.14
CA LEU A 42 22.57 7.69 -9.44
C LEU A 42 23.40 6.47 -9.87
N SER A 43 24.71 6.47 -9.61
CA SER A 43 25.58 5.34 -9.96
C SER A 43 25.33 4.07 -9.11
N LYS A 44 24.58 4.18 -8.03
CA LYS A 44 24.23 3.08 -7.12
C LYS A 44 22.78 2.61 -7.31
N GLU A 45 22.05 3.22 -8.26
CA GLU A 45 20.66 2.86 -8.53
C GLU A 45 20.56 1.42 -8.99
N LYS A 46 19.68 0.67 -8.33
CA LYS A 46 19.41 -0.71 -8.68
C LYS A 46 18.34 -0.76 -9.77
N LEU A 47 18.63 -1.55 -10.79
CA LEU A 47 17.71 -1.82 -11.87
C LEU A 47 17.12 -3.22 -11.67
N TYR A 48 15.90 -3.40 -12.18
CA TYR A 48 15.15 -4.64 -12.12
C TYR A 48 14.51 -4.91 -13.48
N PRO A 49 14.46 -6.17 -13.93
CA PRO A 49 13.73 -6.47 -15.15
C PRO A 49 12.25 -6.15 -14.97
N LEU A 50 11.61 -5.69 -16.04
CA LEU A 50 10.19 -5.35 -16.05
C LEU A 50 9.53 -5.91 -17.31
N THR A 51 8.76 -6.99 -17.12
CA THR A 51 8.09 -7.72 -18.19
C THR A 51 6.59 -7.80 -17.93
N VAL A 52 5.79 -7.32 -18.88
CA VAL A 52 4.34 -7.44 -18.83
C VAL A 52 3.90 -8.68 -19.59
N VAL A 53 3.06 -9.49 -18.95
CA VAL A 53 2.54 -10.74 -19.51
C VAL A 53 1.02 -10.78 -19.46
N PHE A 54 0.46 -11.52 -20.39
CA PHE A 54 -0.98 -11.81 -20.47
C PHE A 54 -1.24 -13.28 -20.14
N CYS A 55 -2.12 -13.52 -19.19
CA CYS A 55 -2.57 -14.87 -18.87
C CYS A 55 -3.60 -15.35 -19.88
N GLN A 56 -3.29 -16.41 -20.63
CA GLN A 56 -4.17 -16.96 -21.65
C GLN A 56 -5.45 -17.58 -21.05
N ARG A 57 -5.40 -18.03 -19.78
CA ARG A 57 -6.54 -18.66 -19.12
C ARG A 57 -7.56 -17.65 -18.60
N CYS A 58 -7.17 -16.74 -17.71
CA CYS A 58 -8.11 -15.79 -17.06
C CYS A 58 -8.11 -14.40 -17.68
N LYS A 59 -7.26 -14.15 -18.69
CA LYS A 59 -7.13 -12.88 -19.42
C LYS A 59 -6.56 -11.71 -18.58
N GLU A 60 -5.97 -12.01 -17.43
CA GLU A 60 -5.30 -11.03 -16.58
C GLU A 60 -3.98 -10.55 -17.19
N THR A 61 -3.74 -9.24 -17.10
CA THR A 61 -2.47 -8.61 -17.47
C THR A 61 -1.67 -8.31 -16.19
N GLN A 62 -0.44 -8.80 -16.11
CA GLN A 62 0.39 -8.66 -14.91
C GLN A 62 1.86 -8.54 -15.25
N ILE A 63 2.67 -8.07 -14.29
CA ILE A 63 4.14 -8.13 -14.37
C ILE A 63 4.65 -9.46 -13.81
N LEU A 64 5.72 -9.99 -14.40
CA LEU A 64 6.36 -11.24 -13.94
C LEU A 64 7.15 -11.04 -12.66
N GLU A 65 7.84 -9.95 -12.55
CA GLU A 65 8.75 -9.65 -11.47
C GLU A 65 7.98 -9.29 -10.18
N THR A 66 8.54 -9.69 -9.06
CA THR A 66 8.07 -9.31 -7.73
C THR A 66 9.26 -8.84 -6.92
N VAL A 67 9.34 -7.54 -6.67
CA VAL A 67 10.34 -6.96 -5.77
C VAL A 67 9.85 -7.15 -4.33
N SER A 68 10.76 -7.35 -3.38
CA SER A 68 10.37 -7.56 -2.00
C SER A 68 9.64 -6.34 -1.43
N ALA A 69 8.61 -6.59 -0.63
CA ALA A 69 7.80 -5.54 -0.01
C ALA A 69 8.65 -4.60 0.87
N GLU A 70 9.68 -5.16 1.53
CA GLU A 70 10.62 -4.36 2.32
C GLU A 70 11.39 -3.37 1.46
N THR A 71 11.81 -3.77 0.25
CA THR A 71 12.51 -2.89 -0.69
C THR A 71 11.60 -1.77 -1.19
N LEU A 72 10.34 -2.09 -1.47
CA LEU A 72 9.38 -1.15 -2.05
C LEU A 72 8.81 -0.16 -1.02
N PHE A 73 8.53 -0.62 0.21
CA PHE A 73 7.64 0.11 1.11
C PHE A 73 8.21 0.43 2.49
N LYS A 74 9.40 -0.08 2.88
CA LYS A 74 9.94 0.15 4.22
C LYS A 74 10.42 1.59 4.44
N ASP A 75 10.92 2.26 3.41
CA ASP A 75 11.24 3.69 3.35
C ASP A 75 10.55 4.28 2.13
N TYR A 76 9.38 4.85 2.34
CA TYR A 76 8.53 5.34 1.25
C TYR A 76 8.55 6.86 1.21
N ARG A 77 8.69 7.45 0.03
CA ARG A 77 8.91 8.90 -0.10
C ARG A 77 7.69 9.68 -0.52
N TYR A 78 6.67 9.00 -1.02
CA TYR A 78 5.44 9.67 -1.42
C TYR A 78 4.56 9.96 -0.21
N VAL A 79 4.14 11.23 -0.08
CA VAL A 79 3.24 11.71 0.98
C VAL A 79 1.92 12.13 0.35
N SER A 80 0.84 11.40 0.64
CA SER A 80 -0.45 11.58 -0.05
C SER A 80 -1.11 12.92 0.22
N SER A 81 -0.88 13.55 1.38
CA SER A 81 -1.48 14.85 1.71
C SER A 81 -0.81 16.06 1.06
N THR A 82 0.19 15.87 0.19
CA THR A 82 0.93 16.98 -0.43
C THR A 82 0.10 17.80 -1.41
N THR A 83 -0.99 17.26 -1.94
CA THR A 83 -1.89 17.98 -2.85
C THR A 83 -3.24 18.26 -2.21
N SER A 84 -3.73 19.50 -2.38
CA SER A 84 -5.05 19.90 -1.87
C SER A 84 -6.19 19.14 -2.55
N THR A 85 -6.06 18.84 -3.84
CA THR A 85 -7.04 18.07 -4.61
C THR A 85 -7.27 16.70 -3.99
N LEU A 86 -6.19 15.95 -3.72
CA LEU A 86 -6.29 14.61 -3.12
C LEU A 86 -6.83 14.67 -1.68
N SER A 87 -6.36 15.66 -0.90
CA SER A 87 -6.86 15.87 0.48
C SER A 87 -8.36 16.18 0.49
N ASN A 88 -8.87 16.98 -0.44
CA ASN A 88 -10.29 17.30 -0.56
C ASN A 88 -11.10 16.08 -1.03
N HIS A 89 -10.55 15.30 -1.96
CA HIS A 89 -11.16 14.04 -2.39
C HIS A 89 -11.36 13.09 -1.20
N PHE A 90 -10.34 12.86 -0.38
CA PHE A 90 -10.45 11.99 0.79
C PHE A 90 -11.41 12.51 1.87
N LYS A 91 -11.50 13.84 2.06
CA LYS A 91 -12.55 14.41 2.93
C LYS A 91 -13.95 14.09 2.43
N HIS A 92 -14.17 14.25 1.12
CA HIS A 92 -15.47 13.94 0.51
C HIS A 92 -15.77 12.45 0.59
N TYR A 93 -14.79 11.59 0.27
CA TYR A 93 -14.91 10.15 0.36
C TYR A 93 -15.29 9.72 1.78
N ALA A 94 -14.56 10.18 2.80
CA ALA A 94 -14.85 9.85 4.20
C ALA A 94 -16.27 10.26 4.60
N LYS A 95 -16.72 11.45 4.18
CA LYS A 95 -18.10 11.92 4.42
C LYS A 95 -19.13 11.00 3.77
N THR A 96 -18.91 10.62 2.51
CA THR A 96 -19.80 9.72 1.77
C THR A 96 -19.88 8.35 2.42
N MET A 97 -18.74 7.79 2.86
CA MET A 97 -18.71 6.50 3.55
C MET A 97 -19.41 6.56 4.91
N TYR A 98 -19.21 7.66 5.65
CA TYR A 98 -19.90 7.89 6.91
C TYR A 98 -21.42 7.89 6.70
N ASP A 99 -21.93 8.70 5.78
CA ASP A 99 -23.37 8.86 5.55
C ASP A 99 -24.05 7.57 5.09
N ARG A 100 -23.30 6.69 4.39
CA ARG A 100 -23.86 5.46 3.81
C ARG A 100 -23.73 4.23 4.70
N PHE A 101 -22.67 4.11 5.48
CA PHE A 101 -22.30 2.83 6.08
C PHE A 101 -21.89 2.91 7.55
N LEU A 102 -21.66 4.10 8.12
CA LEU A 102 -21.03 4.23 9.42
C LEU A 102 -21.91 4.96 10.42
N ASN A 103 -21.59 4.77 11.69
CA ASN A 103 -22.14 5.49 12.82
C ASN A 103 -21.04 5.73 13.86
N LYS A 104 -21.33 6.43 14.96
CA LYS A 104 -20.32 6.80 15.97
C LYS A 104 -19.60 5.62 16.64
N ASN A 105 -20.17 4.43 16.59
CA ASN A 105 -19.57 3.22 17.18
C ASN A 105 -18.76 2.41 16.15
N SER A 106 -18.72 2.85 14.91
CA SER A 106 -18.03 2.16 13.82
C SER A 106 -16.51 2.25 13.97
N VAL A 107 -15.84 1.20 13.49
CA VAL A 107 -14.40 1.11 13.37
C VAL A 107 -14.02 1.08 11.89
N VAL A 108 -13.12 1.97 11.48
CA VAL A 108 -12.57 2.01 10.13
C VAL A 108 -11.12 1.55 10.18
N VAL A 109 -10.74 0.67 9.27
CA VAL A 109 -9.36 0.20 9.10
C VAL A 109 -8.89 0.53 7.68
N GLU A 110 -7.77 1.23 7.57
CA GLU A 110 -7.13 1.56 6.29
C GLU A 110 -5.78 0.87 6.19
N PHE A 111 -5.55 0.07 5.15
CA PHE A 111 -4.23 -0.51 4.89
C PHE A 111 -3.49 0.29 3.79
N GLY A 112 -2.19 0.54 3.99
CA GLY A 112 -1.43 1.50 3.20
C GLY A 112 -1.87 2.93 3.50
N SER A 113 -2.13 3.23 4.79
CA SER A 113 -2.76 4.49 5.22
C SER A 113 -1.92 5.75 4.99
N ASN A 114 -0.72 5.57 4.49
CA ASN A 114 0.22 6.66 4.22
C ASN A 114 0.30 7.63 5.42
N ASP A 115 0.31 8.91 5.19
CA ASP A 115 0.42 9.96 6.20
C ASP A 115 -0.92 10.31 6.90
N GLY A 116 -1.92 9.42 6.77
CA GLY A 116 -3.22 9.54 7.44
C GLY A 116 -4.19 10.51 6.77
N VAL A 117 -4.00 10.79 5.48
CA VAL A 117 -4.85 11.76 4.74
C VAL A 117 -6.32 11.36 4.72
N LEU A 118 -6.64 10.07 4.71
CA LEU A 118 -8.01 9.55 4.81
C LEU A 118 -8.41 9.26 6.28
N LEU A 119 -7.50 8.81 7.13
CA LEU A 119 -7.80 8.54 8.55
C LEU A 119 -8.26 9.81 9.27
N LYS A 120 -7.61 10.95 9.01
CA LYS A 120 -7.89 12.21 9.70
C LYS A 120 -9.33 12.70 9.49
N PRO A 121 -9.92 12.71 8.30
CA PRO A 121 -11.34 12.99 8.10
C PRO A 121 -12.28 12.11 8.94
N PHE A 122 -12.06 10.79 8.99
CA PHE A 122 -12.87 9.91 9.84
C PHE A 122 -12.74 10.26 11.32
N SER A 123 -11.51 10.44 11.80
CA SER A 123 -11.27 10.83 13.20
C SER A 123 -11.93 12.17 13.56
N ASN A 124 -11.93 13.14 12.65
CA ASN A 124 -12.60 14.43 12.85
C ASN A 124 -14.14 14.31 12.94
N MET A 125 -14.72 13.26 12.38
CA MET A 125 -16.14 12.93 12.53
C MET A 125 -16.46 12.08 13.78
N GLY A 126 -15.45 11.82 14.62
CA GLY A 126 -15.60 11.03 15.83
C GLY A 126 -15.59 9.51 15.61
N ILE A 127 -15.16 9.06 14.43
CA ILE A 127 -15.02 7.64 14.09
C ILE A 127 -13.66 7.13 14.55
N LYS A 128 -13.63 5.94 15.12
CA LYS A 128 -12.38 5.24 15.40
C LYS A 128 -11.76 4.76 14.09
N ALA A 129 -10.67 5.39 13.67
CA ALA A 129 -9.97 5.08 12.44
C ALA A 129 -8.53 4.62 12.74
N ILE A 130 -8.17 3.43 12.27
CA ILE A 130 -6.87 2.80 12.48
C ILE A 130 -6.21 2.57 11.12
N GLY A 131 -4.98 3.08 10.97
CA GLY A 131 -4.16 2.83 9.79
C GLY A 131 -3.20 1.67 9.99
N VAL A 132 -2.84 1.02 8.90
CA VAL A 132 -1.69 0.12 8.82
C VAL A 132 -0.76 0.65 7.75
N GLU A 133 0.48 0.99 8.15
CA GLU A 133 1.47 1.61 7.24
C GLU A 133 2.86 1.04 7.51
N PRO A 134 3.46 0.31 6.55
CA PRO A 134 4.76 -0.32 6.74
C PRO A 134 5.93 0.69 6.75
N ALA A 135 5.82 1.82 6.04
CA ALA A 135 6.86 2.81 5.97
C ALA A 135 6.96 3.59 7.29
N GLN A 136 8.05 3.37 8.03
CA GLN A 136 8.25 4.00 9.34
C GLN A 136 8.27 5.53 9.27
N ASN A 137 8.92 6.09 8.24
CA ASN A 137 8.98 7.53 8.02
C ASN A 137 7.60 8.12 7.79
N ILE A 138 6.73 7.45 7.05
CA ILE A 138 5.36 7.89 6.73
C ILE A 138 4.42 7.68 7.91
N ALA A 139 4.45 6.51 8.56
CA ALA A 139 3.67 6.26 9.77
C ALA A 139 3.94 7.29 10.89
N LYS A 140 5.20 7.78 10.97
CA LYS A 140 5.55 8.88 11.89
C LYS A 140 4.78 10.17 11.55
N LEU A 141 4.66 10.52 10.27
CA LEU A 141 3.89 11.71 9.85
C LEU A 141 2.41 11.57 10.20
N ALA A 142 1.81 10.40 9.98
CA ALA A 142 0.42 10.15 10.38
C ALA A 142 0.21 10.30 11.89
N ARG A 143 1.12 9.76 12.71
CA ARG A 143 1.05 9.91 14.18
C ARG A 143 1.19 11.35 14.63
N GLN A 144 2.02 12.17 13.96
CA GLN A 144 2.12 13.63 14.23
C GLN A 144 0.80 14.37 13.97
N LYS A 145 -0.07 13.83 13.11
CA LYS A 145 -1.42 14.33 12.86
C LYS A 145 -2.47 13.72 13.81
N ASN A 146 -2.03 13.04 14.87
CA ASN A 146 -2.89 12.32 15.82
C ASN A 146 -3.72 11.20 15.16
N CYS A 147 -3.18 10.51 14.15
CA CYS A 147 -3.76 9.28 13.62
C CYS A 147 -3.22 8.07 14.37
N GLU A 148 -4.08 7.11 14.69
CA GLU A 148 -3.65 5.81 15.23
C GLU A 148 -3.16 4.93 14.08
N VAL A 149 -1.89 4.51 14.10
CA VAL A 149 -1.25 3.74 13.03
C VAL A 149 -0.45 2.58 13.59
N VAL A 150 -0.72 1.39 13.08
CA VAL A 150 0.10 0.18 13.25
C VAL A 150 1.19 0.22 12.17
N ASN A 151 2.45 0.33 12.61
CA ASN A 151 3.58 0.39 11.67
C ASN A 151 4.05 -1.03 11.34
N ASP A 152 3.37 -1.66 10.43
CA ASP A 152 3.64 -3.01 9.93
C ASP A 152 2.97 -3.20 8.56
N PHE A 153 3.26 -4.30 7.89
CA PHE A 153 2.48 -4.75 6.73
C PHE A 153 1.13 -5.29 7.16
N PHE A 154 0.09 -5.01 6.36
CA PHE A 154 -1.22 -5.61 6.59
C PHE A 154 -1.18 -7.11 6.27
N ASN A 155 -1.50 -7.93 7.25
CA ASN A 155 -1.54 -9.38 7.17
C ASN A 155 -2.48 -9.94 8.26
N SER A 156 -2.63 -11.26 8.32
CA SER A 156 -3.51 -11.92 9.29
C SER A 156 -3.16 -11.61 10.76
N LYS A 157 -1.87 -11.38 11.08
CA LYS A 157 -1.45 -11.02 12.44
C LYS A 157 -1.87 -9.60 12.80
N THR A 158 -1.61 -8.63 11.90
CA THR A 158 -2.01 -7.23 12.12
C THR A 158 -3.53 -7.08 12.11
N ALA A 159 -4.24 -7.81 11.23
CA ALA A 159 -5.70 -7.83 11.24
C ALA A 159 -6.26 -8.38 12.56
N LYS A 160 -5.71 -9.50 13.05
CA LYS A 160 -6.10 -10.05 14.36
C LYS A 160 -5.80 -9.09 15.50
N PHE A 161 -4.60 -8.50 15.54
CA PHE A 161 -4.22 -7.52 16.56
C PHE A 161 -5.19 -6.34 16.61
N ILE A 162 -5.57 -5.80 15.44
CA ILE A 162 -6.51 -4.68 15.34
C ILE A 162 -7.89 -5.12 15.83
N LYS A 163 -8.38 -6.28 15.40
CA LYS A 163 -9.67 -6.83 15.85
C LYS A 163 -9.71 -7.05 17.36
N ASP A 164 -8.67 -7.64 17.94
CA ASP A 164 -8.61 -7.92 19.37
C ASP A 164 -8.58 -6.62 20.21
N LYS A 165 -7.95 -5.55 19.71
CA LYS A 165 -7.80 -4.28 20.41
C LYS A 165 -8.98 -3.31 20.21
N HIS A 166 -9.57 -3.30 19.01
CA HIS A 166 -10.52 -2.26 18.60
C HIS A 166 -11.91 -2.78 18.23
N GLY A 167 -12.08 -4.10 18.14
CA GLY A 167 -13.29 -4.73 17.64
C GLY A 167 -13.27 -4.98 16.14
N GLU A 168 -14.39 -5.43 15.59
CA GLU A 168 -14.53 -5.69 14.17
C GLU A 168 -14.60 -4.39 13.36
N ALA A 169 -13.92 -4.38 12.21
CA ALA A 169 -14.02 -3.26 11.29
C ALA A 169 -15.42 -3.19 10.65
N SER A 170 -16.03 -2.01 10.71
CA SER A 170 -17.26 -1.71 9.99
C SER A 170 -16.99 -1.35 8.51
N LEU A 171 -15.80 -0.83 8.27
CA LEU A 171 -15.32 -0.48 6.93
C LEU A 171 -13.82 -0.74 6.83
N ILE A 172 -13.39 -1.29 5.71
CA ILE A 172 -11.98 -1.45 5.34
C ILE A 172 -11.74 -0.66 4.04
N CYS A 173 -10.70 0.19 4.02
CA CYS A 173 -10.31 1.02 2.89
C CYS A 173 -8.91 0.64 2.38
#